data_917f8569af0ee147674e9990f23ad36b
#
_entry.id   917f8569af0ee147674e9990f23ad36b
#
_cell.length_a   1.000
_cell.length_b   1.000
_cell.length_c   1.000
_cell.angle_alpha   90.00
_cell.angle_beta   90.00
_cell.angle_gamma   90.00
#
_symmetry.space_group_name_H-M   'P 1'
#
loop_
_entity.id
_entity.type
_entity.pdbx_description
1 polymer ?
#
loop_
_entity_poly.entity_id
_entity_poly.type
_entity_poly.pdbx_seq_one_letter_code
_entity_poly.pdbx_strand_id
1 'polypeptide(L)'
;MVRKNIVVIRVVTLEDQTLLRMHGDLIEAYYPALRTDSYCIGEQPRGVCDLKTKTLAVPKIIALAKKHQDADVIVISCCDDPAVEELREMLSVPVIGAGTAVSAVARSLGKRVGIIGITEYVPEPYRRILGDDLIDLGRPEGVTCTLDLMIGAG
;
A
#
# COMPACT_ATOMS: atom_id res chain seq x y z
N MET A 1 -9.15 9.53 26.13
CA MET A 1 -8.45 9.97 24.91
C MET A 1 -9.18 9.36 23.72
N VAL A 2 -9.68 10.15 22.78
CA VAL A 2 -10.35 9.63 21.58
C VAL A 2 -9.27 8.99 20.69
N ARG A 3 -9.46 7.72 20.31
CA ARG A 3 -8.54 7.03 19.39
C ARG A 3 -8.66 7.65 18.01
N LYS A 4 -7.51 7.88 17.37
CA LYS A 4 -7.46 8.34 15.98
C LYS A 4 -7.87 7.22 15.05
N ASN A 5 -8.73 7.55 14.09
CA ASN A 5 -9.25 6.59 13.12
C ASN A 5 -8.43 6.62 11.83
N ILE A 6 -7.83 5.50 11.48
CA ILE A 6 -7.07 5.31 10.26
C ILE A 6 -7.84 4.41 9.31
N VAL A 7 -8.09 4.89 8.11
CA VAL A 7 -8.65 4.08 7.04
C VAL A 7 -7.53 3.45 6.22
N VAL A 8 -7.49 2.13 6.16
CA VAL A 8 -6.51 1.36 5.37
C VAL A 8 -7.18 0.84 4.11
N ILE A 9 -6.71 1.31 2.95
CA ILE A 9 -7.22 0.87 1.64
C ILE A 9 -6.27 -0.17 1.06
N ARG A 10 -6.76 -1.40 0.92
CA ARG A 10 -6.09 -2.51 0.23
C ARG A 10 -6.37 -2.42 -1.26
N VAL A 11 -5.32 -2.52 -2.09
CA VAL A 11 -5.43 -2.38 -3.55
C VAL A 11 -5.63 -3.72 -4.27
N VAL A 12 -6.24 -4.64 -3.59
CA VAL A 12 -6.59 -5.99 -4.04
C VAL A 12 -7.98 -6.32 -3.53
N THR A 13 -8.79 -7.04 -4.30
CA THR A 13 -10.10 -7.52 -3.82
C THR A 13 -9.91 -8.69 -2.88
N LEU A 14 -10.44 -8.59 -1.67
CA LEU A 14 -10.33 -9.59 -0.61
C LEU A 14 -11.72 -9.90 -0.04
N GLU A 15 -12.10 -11.17 -0.06
CA GLU A 15 -13.34 -11.67 0.57
C GLU A 15 -13.06 -12.13 2.02
N ASP A 16 -11.88 -12.67 2.27
CA ASP A 16 -11.45 -13.09 3.60
C ASP A 16 -11.17 -11.86 4.50
N GLN A 17 -11.92 -11.76 5.58
CA GLN A 17 -11.85 -10.65 6.52
C GLN A 17 -10.52 -10.63 7.30
N THR A 18 -9.90 -11.76 7.52
CA THR A 18 -8.58 -11.83 8.18
C THR A 18 -7.52 -11.22 7.29
N LEU A 19 -7.50 -11.59 6.01
CA LEU A 19 -6.59 -11.01 5.02
C LEU A 19 -6.86 -9.52 4.79
N LEU A 20 -8.13 -9.12 4.76
CA LEU A 20 -8.51 -7.71 4.62
C LEU A 20 -7.96 -6.87 5.77
N ARG A 21 -8.16 -7.30 7.00
CA ARG A 21 -7.79 -6.57 8.22
C ARG A 21 -6.31 -6.66 8.57
N MET A 22 -5.58 -7.63 8.07
CA MET A 22 -4.20 -7.97 8.47
C MET A 22 -3.28 -6.76 8.63
N HIS A 23 -3.30 -5.80 7.71
CA HIS A 23 -2.45 -4.60 7.81
C HIS A 23 -2.96 -3.61 8.86
N GLY A 24 -4.27 -3.47 9.01
CA GLY A 24 -4.87 -2.66 10.06
C GLY A 24 -4.61 -3.24 11.44
N ASP A 25 -4.81 -4.54 11.60
CA ASP A 25 -4.56 -5.25 12.86
C ASP A 25 -3.08 -5.15 13.27
N LEU A 26 -2.17 -5.17 12.30
CA LEU A 26 -0.74 -4.95 12.56
C LEU A 26 -0.46 -3.52 13.07
N ILE A 27 -1.09 -2.52 12.49
CA ILE A 27 -0.98 -1.12 12.96
C ILE A 27 -1.47 -1.02 14.41
N GLU A 28 -2.64 -1.59 14.74
CA GLU A 28 -3.20 -1.55 16.08
C GLU A 28 -2.35 -2.33 17.11
N ALA A 29 -1.73 -3.43 16.68
CA ALA A 29 -0.84 -4.22 17.53
C ALA A 29 0.40 -3.43 17.98
N TYR A 30 0.99 -2.65 17.07
CA TYR A 30 2.16 -1.81 17.39
C TYR A 30 1.77 -0.45 18.02
N TYR A 31 0.59 0.06 17.70
CA TYR A 31 0.11 1.37 18.15
C TYR A 31 -1.32 1.28 18.70
N PRO A 32 -1.50 0.76 19.93
CA PRO A 32 -2.84 0.51 20.52
C PRO A 32 -3.71 1.77 20.72
N ALA A 33 -3.11 2.96 20.61
CA ALA A 33 -3.83 4.23 20.66
C ALA A 33 -4.55 4.55 19.34
N LEU A 34 -4.25 3.83 18.26
CA LEU A 34 -4.90 3.98 16.96
C LEU A 34 -6.07 2.98 16.82
N ARG A 35 -7.00 3.30 15.94
CA ARG A 35 -8.05 2.41 15.46
C ARG A 35 -7.95 2.35 13.95
N THR A 36 -8.18 1.19 13.37
CA THR A 36 -8.15 1.03 11.91
C THR A 36 -9.46 0.47 11.39
N ASP A 37 -9.91 1.01 10.27
CA ASP A 37 -10.97 0.43 9.45
C ASP A 37 -10.35 0.06 8.08
N SER A 38 -10.39 -1.24 7.73
CA SER A 38 -9.77 -1.75 6.52
C SER A 38 -10.81 -2.00 5.43
N TYR A 39 -10.55 -1.49 4.24
CA TYR A 39 -11.38 -1.66 3.05
C TYR A 39 -10.53 -2.14 1.87
N CYS A 40 -11.15 -2.80 0.90
CA CYS A 40 -10.49 -3.17 -0.34
C CYS A 40 -11.26 -2.66 -1.55
N ILE A 41 -10.54 -2.47 -2.67
CA ILE A 41 -11.17 -2.13 -3.95
C ILE A 41 -11.79 -3.39 -4.57
N GLY A 42 -12.90 -3.19 -5.30
CA GLY A 42 -13.56 -4.27 -6.04
C GLY A 42 -12.88 -4.59 -7.37
N GLU A 43 -13.15 -5.78 -7.91
CA GLU A 43 -12.73 -6.21 -9.26
C GLU A 43 -11.22 -6.05 -9.53
N GLN A 44 -10.41 -6.38 -8.53
CA GLN A 44 -8.94 -6.32 -8.59
C GLN A 44 -8.31 -7.55 -7.92
N PRO A 45 -8.66 -8.78 -8.34
CA PRO A 45 -8.27 -10.00 -7.62
C PRO A 45 -6.75 -10.23 -7.56
N ARG A 46 -6.00 -9.70 -8.53
CA ARG A 46 -4.54 -9.85 -8.58
C ARG A 46 -3.79 -8.70 -7.88
N GLY A 47 -4.50 -7.66 -7.43
CA GLY A 47 -3.86 -6.46 -6.91
C GLY A 47 -3.16 -5.64 -8.00
N VAL A 48 -2.09 -4.93 -7.61
CA VAL A 48 -1.24 -4.13 -8.51
C VAL A 48 0.08 -4.85 -8.71
N CYS A 49 0.31 -5.39 -9.91
CA CYS A 49 1.53 -6.11 -10.26
C CYS A 49 2.17 -5.66 -11.58
N ASP A 50 1.45 -4.87 -12.37
CA ASP A 50 1.90 -4.28 -13.63
C ASP A 50 1.23 -2.91 -13.86
N LEU A 51 1.64 -2.19 -14.91
CA LEU A 51 1.09 -0.87 -15.23
C LEU A 51 -0.41 -0.92 -15.57
N LYS A 52 -0.89 -2.00 -16.18
CA LYS A 52 -2.30 -2.17 -16.51
C LYS A 52 -3.15 -2.29 -15.25
N THR A 53 -2.75 -3.16 -14.33
CA THR A 53 -3.45 -3.35 -13.05
C THR A 53 -3.38 -2.10 -12.19
N LYS A 54 -2.27 -1.35 -12.22
CA LYS A 54 -2.16 -0.03 -11.57
C LYS A 54 -3.17 0.96 -12.14
N THR A 55 -3.22 1.11 -13.47
CA THR A 55 -4.16 2.03 -14.14
C THR A 55 -5.62 1.71 -13.81
N LEU A 56 -5.98 0.42 -13.74
CA LEU A 56 -7.33 -0.01 -13.38
C LEU A 56 -7.66 0.21 -11.91
N ALA A 57 -6.67 0.18 -11.02
CA ALA A 57 -6.85 0.37 -9.58
C ALA A 57 -7.09 1.84 -9.20
N VAL A 58 -6.40 2.78 -9.84
CA VAL A 58 -6.42 4.21 -9.48
C VAL A 58 -7.83 4.78 -9.32
N PRO A 59 -8.75 4.70 -10.31
CA PRO A 59 -10.09 5.27 -10.15
C PRO A 59 -10.90 4.60 -9.03
N LYS A 60 -10.68 3.31 -8.78
CA LYS A 60 -11.36 2.55 -7.70
C LYS A 60 -10.87 2.99 -6.33
N ILE A 61 -9.57 3.23 -6.18
CA ILE A 61 -8.95 3.75 -4.95
C ILE A 61 -9.50 5.15 -4.67
N ILE A 62 -9.52 6.03 -5.66
CA ILE A 62 -10.03 7.39 -5.52
C ILE A 62 -11.50 7.38 -5.10
N ALA A 63 -12.33 6.55 -5.75
CA ALA A 63 -13.74 6.43 -5.41
C ALA A 63 -13.97 5.92 -3.99
N LEU A 64 -13.14 4.99 -3.53
CA LEU A 64 -13.21 4.44 -2.17
C LEU A 64 -12.74 5.46 -1.13
N ALA A 65 -11.59 6.10 -1.36
CA ALA A 65 -11.03 7.10 -0.45
C ALA A 65 -11.98 8.29 -0.22
N LYS A 66 -12.66 8.75 -1.27
CA LYS A 66 -13.68 9.82 -1.16
C LYS A 66 -14.85 9.49 -0.23
N LYS A 67 -15.16 8.21 -0.01
CA LYS A 67 -16.20 7.79 0.93
C LYS A 67 -15.78 7.85 2.40
N HIS A 68 -14.46 7.97 2.64
CA HIS A 68 -13.86 7.92 3.97
C HIS A 68 -13.01 9.16 4.28
N GLN A 69 -13.33 10.30 3.68
CA GLN A 69 -12.59 11.55 3.91
C GLN A 69 -12.83 12.17 5.30
N ASP A 70 -13.67 11.58 6.12
CA ASP A 70 -13.89 11.87 7.53
C ASP A 70 -12.92 11.16 8.48
N ALA A 71 -12.06 10.28 7.94
CA ALA A 71 -10.99 9.65 8.70
C ALA A 71 -9.94 10.68 9.17
N ASP A 72 -9.19 10.35 10.22
CA ASP A 72 -8.03 11.16 10.62
C ASP A 72 -6.84 11.01 9.64
N VAL A 73 -6.70 9.82 9.01
CA VAL A 73 -5.66 9.50 8.03
C VAL A 73 -6.17 8.40 7.09
N ILE A 74 -5.82 8.48 5.81
CA ILE A 74 -6.00 7.39 4.84
C ILE A 74 -4.63 6.79 4.50
N VAL A 75 -4.52 5.47 4.57
CA VAL A 75 -3.32 4.72 4.17
C VAL A 75 -3.62 3.91 2.92
N ILE A 76 -2.87 4.16 1.83
CA ILE A 76 -2.87 3.32 0.64
C ILE A 76 -1.86 2.20 0.86
N SER A 77 -2.38 1.00 1.11
CA SER A 77 -1.59 -0.16 1.52
C SER A 77 -1.04 -0.93 0.32
N CYS A 78 -0.19 -0.23 -0.45
CA CYS A 78 0.52 -0.76 -1.62
C CYS A 78 1.84 -0.02 -1.80
N CYS A 79 2.91 -0.74 -2.00
CA CYS A 79 4.25 -0.16 -2.16
C CYS A 79 4.46 0.62 -3.47
N ASP A 80 3.53 0.52 -4.42
CA ASP A 80 3.54 1.32 -5.65
C ASP A 80 2.80 2.67 -5.50
N ASP A 81 2.21 2.93 -4.33
CA ASP A 81 1.48 4.16 -3.97
C ASP A 81 0.45 4.61 -5.04
N PRO A 82 -0.37 3.70 -5.60
CA PRO A 82 -1.33 4.10 -6.63
C PRO A 82 -2.33 5.11 -6.08
N ALA A 83 -2.59 6.18 -6.83
CA ALA A 83 -3.49 7.29 -6.52
C ALA A 83 -3.09 8.17 -5.32
N VAL A 84 -1.91 8.01 -4.71
CA VAL A 84 -1.52 8.77 -3.52
C VAL A 84 -1.41 10.26 -3.82
N GLU A 85 -0.75 10.65 -4.91
CA GLU A 85 -0.56 12.06 -5.25
C GLU A 85 -1.90 12.70 -5.67
N GLU A 86 -2.72 12.01 -6.46
CA GLU A 86 -4.06 12.49 -6.85
C GLU A 86 -4.95 12.68 -5.61
N LEU A 87 -4.89 11.76 -4.65
CA LEU A 87 -5.67 11.89 -3.42
C LEU A 87 -5.20 13.05 -2.54
N ARG A 88 -3.90 13.30 -2.47
CA ARG A 88 -3.35 14.46 -1.75
C ARG A 88 -3.80 15.80 -2.33
N GLU A 89 -4.00 15.86 -3.66
CA GLU A 89 -4.54 17.04 -4.33
C GLU A 89 -6.05 17.20 -4.13
N MET A 90 -6.79 16.09 -4.02
CA MET A 90 -8.25 16.07 -3.96
C MET A 90 -8.84 16.16 -2.55
N LEU A 91 -8.11 15.65 -1.54
CA LEU A 91 -8.65 15.48 -0.19
C LEU A 91 -7.88 16.35 0.80
N SER A 92 -8.59 16.82 1.83
CA SER A 92 -7.99 17.53 2.97
C SER A 92 -7.45 16.58 4.04
N VAL A 93 -7.91 15.34 4.07
CA VAL A 93 -7.41 14.31 4.98
C VAL A 93 -5.99 13.88 4.57
N PRO A 94 -5.05 13.72 5.51
CA PRO A 94 -3.72 13.23 5.21
C PRO A 94 -3.75 11.84 4.52
N VAL A 95 -2.98 11.68 3.43
CA VAL A 95 -2.86 10.42 2.70
C VAL A 95 -1.42 9.92 2.76
N ILE A 96 -1.26 8.72 3.30
CA ILE A 96 0.02 8.02 3.42
C ILE A 96 0.09 6.90 2.39
N GLY A 97 1.14 6.90 1.57
CA GLY A 97 1.49 5.80 0.69
C GLY A 97 2.49 4.86 1.38
N ALA A 98 2.24 3.57 1.34
CA ALA A 98 3.12 2.57 1.96
C ALA A 98 4.52 2.57 1.33
N GLY A 99 4.61 2.73 0.00
CA GLY A 99 5.88 2.78 -0.72
C GLY A 99 6.73 3.98 -0.31
N THR A 100 6.13 5.17 -0.27
CA THR A 100 6.80 6.40 0.20
C THR A 100 7.27 6.25 1.65
N ALA A 101 6.42 5.76 2.54
CA ALA A 101 6.74 5.62 3.96
C ALA A 101 7.88 4.61 4.19
N VAL A 102 7.81 3.44 3.57
CA VAL A 102 8.85 2.41 3.66
C VAL A 102 10.19 2.91 3.11
N SER A 103 10.17 3.57 1.95
CA SER A 103 11.39 4.11 1.33
C SER A 103 12.07 5.15 2.21
N ALA A 104 11.28 6.06 2.81
CA ALA A 104 11.81 7.10 3.70
C ALA A 104 12.46 6.49 4.96
N VAL A 105 11.79 5.51 5.58
CA VAL A 105 12.33 4.81 6.74
C VAL A 105 13.58 4.01 6.37
N ALA A 106 13.54 3.23 5.29
CA ALA A 106 14.69 2.43 4.84
C ALA A 106 15.93 3.30 4.57
N ARG A 107 15.74 4.46 3.93
CA ARG A 107 16.82 5.42 3.70
C ARG A 107 17.42 5.97 5.01
N SER A 108 16.62 6.12 6.06
CA SER A 108 17.11 6.58 7.35
C SER A 108 17.95 5.52 8.10
N LEU A 109 17.76 4.24 7.77
CA LEU A 109 18.43 3.11 8.42
C LEU A 109 19.73 2.69 7.72
N GLY A 110 19.90 2.97 6.44
CA GLY A 110 21.07 2.54 5.67
C GLY A 110 21.31 3.34 4.40
N LYS A 111 22.54 3.23 3.88
CA LYS A 111 22.94 3.93 2.65
C LYS A 111 22.47 3.20 1.39
N ARG A 112 22.47 1.86 1.40
CA ARG A 112 22.03 1.03 0.28
C ARG A 112 20.86 0.18 0.69
N VAL A 113 19.81 0.18 -0.13
CA VAL A 113 18.54 -0.48 0.17
C VAL A 113 18.21 -1.46 -0.95
N GLY A 114 18.19 -2.76 -0.62
CA GLY A 114 17.70 -3.81 -1.51
C GLY A 114 16.19 -3.91 -1.41
N ILE A 115 15.51 -3.98 -2.55
CA ILE A 115 14.08 -4.26 -2.60
C ILE A 115 13.82 -5.59 -3.30
N ILE A 116 12.86 -6.34 -2.77
CA ILE A 116 12.25 -7.50 -3.41
C ILE A 116 10.80 -7.12 -3.68
N GLY A 117 10.38 -7.10 -4.94
CA GLY A 117 9.06 -6.65 -5.35
C GLY A 117 8.23 -7.74 -6.01
N ILE A 118 6.96 -7.45 -6.24
CA ILE A 118 6.03 -8.30 -7.01
C ILE A 118 5.68 -7.68 -8.37
N THR A 119 6.02 -6.42 -8.57
CA THR A 119 5.77 -5.69 -9.83
C THR A 119 6.84 -6.04 -10.87
N GLU A 120 6.49 -5.92 -12.14
CA GLU A 120 7.43 -6.10 -13.27
C GLU A 120 8.41 -4.93 -13.42
N TYR A 121 8.23 -3.91 -12.61
CA TYR A 121 9.04 -2.69 -12.57
C TYR A 121 9.30 -2.27 -11.13
N VAL A 122 10.32 -1.47 -10.92
CA VAL A 122 10.58 -0.84 -9.62
C VAL A 122 9.54 0.25 -9.38
N PRO A 123 8.75 0.20 -8.29
CA PRO A 123 7.79 1.24 -7.95
C PRO A 123 8.42 2.64 -7.86
N GLU A 124 7.70 3.64 -8.35
CA GLU A 124 8.19 5.02 -8.41
C GLU A 124 8.65 5.56 -7.05
N PRO A 125 7.93 5.35 -5.93
CA PRO A 125 8.38 5.84 -4.62
C PRO A 125 9.79 5.39 -4.24
N TYR A 126 10.15 4.14 -4.55
CA TYR A 126 11.49 3.62 -4.31
C TYR A 126 12.54 4.34 -5.14
N ARG A 127 12.32 4.50 -6.44
CA ARG A 127 13.25 5.21 -7.32
C ARG A 127 13.42 6.66 -6.91
N ARG A 128 12.34 7.35 -6.62
CA ARG A 128 12.34 8.77 -6.25
C ARG A 128 13.07 9.04 -4.94
N ILE A 129 12.87 8.19 -3.93
CA ILE A 129 13.39 8.43 -2.58
C ILE A 129 14.80 7.84 -2.40
N LEU A 130 15.06 6.66 -2.94
CA LEU A 130 16.32 5.94 -2.74
C LEU A 130 17.36 6.31 -3.81
N GLY A 131 16.95 6.64 -5.04
CA GLY A 131 17.86 7.03 -6.12
C GLY A 131 18.92 5.97 -6.38
N ASP A 132 20.20 6.38 -6.42
CA ASP A 132 21.36 5.51 -6.69
C ASP A 132 21.66 4.52 -5.55
N ASP A 133 21.07 4.71 -4.38
CA ASP A 133 21.21 3.80 -3.24
C ASP A 133 20.29 2.58 -3.33
N LEU A 134 19.37 2.55 -4.33
CA LEU A 134 18.45 1.47 -4.57
C LEU A 134 19.14 0.28 -5.27
N ILE A 135 18.89 -0.92 -4.75
CA ILE A 135 19.26 -2.19 -5.40
C ILE A 135 17.97 -2.96 -5.68
N ASP A 136 17.65 -3.12 -6.95
CA ASP A 136 16.53 -3.99 -7.35
C ASP A 136 16.99 -5.45 -7.32
N LEU A 137 16.42 -6.24 -6.41
CA LEU A 137 16.66 -7.67 -6.28
C LEU A 137 15.63 -8.50 -7.08
N GLY A 138 14.73 -7.82 -7.77
CA GLY A 138 13.73 -8.43 -8.62
C GLY A 138 12.56 -9.05 -7.86
N ARG A 139 11.89 -9.95 -8.55
CA ARG A 139 10.69 -10.65 -8.09
C ARG A 139 11.05 -12.09 -7.70
N PRO A 140 10.53 -12.61 -6.56
CA PRO A 140 10.72 -14.01 -6.19
C PRO A 140 10.17 -14.94 -7.27
N GLU A 141 10.83 -16.07 -7.45
CA GLU A 141 10.36 -17.10 -8.38
C GLU A 141 8.94 -17.58 -8.00
N GLY A 142 8.08 -17.77 -8.99
CA GLY A 142 6.69 -18.19 -8.78
C GLY A 142 5.72 -17.09 -8.34
N VAL A 143 6.22 -15.93 -7.90
CA VAL A 143 5.37 -14.80 -7.50
C VAL A 143 5.02 -13.94 -8.71
N THR A 144 3.74 -13.82 -9.03
CA THR A 144 3.25 -13.04 -10.19
C THR A 144 2.28 -11.93 -9.79
N CYS A 145 1.74 -11.97 -8.59
CA CYS A 145 0.78 -10.98 -8.09
C CYS A 145 0.72 -10.98 -6.55
N THR A 146 -0.04 -10.04 -6.00
CA THR A 146 -0.22 -9.91 -4.54
C THR A 146 -0.80 -11.17 -3.91
N LEU A 147 -1.70 -11.86 -4.62
CA LEU A 147 -2.36 -13.05 -4.09
C LEU A 147 -1.37 -14.19 -3.84
N ASP A 148 -0.37 -14.36 -4.70
CA ASP A 148 0.66 -15.40 -4.55
C ASP A 148 1.43 -15.25 -3.22
N LEU A 149 1.65 -14.01 -2.77
CA LEU A 149 2.27 -13.75 -1.47
C LEU A 149 1.34 -14.05 -0.29
N MET A 150 0.03 -13.87 -0.46
CA MET A 150 -0.94 -14.04 0.62
C MET A 150 -1.28 -15.50 0.89
N ILE A 151 -1.31 -16.33 -0.16
CA ILE A 151 -1.66 -17.75 -0.03
C ILE A 151 -0.47 -18.61 0.37
N GLY A 152 0.72 -18.03 0.37
CA GLY A 152 1.96 -18.74 0.53
C GLY A 152 2.27 -19.55 -0.74
N ALA A 153 3.42 -19.31 -1.35
CA ALA A 153 3.98 -20.28 -2.28
C ALA A 153 4.30 -21.53 -1.44
N GLY A 154 3.34 -22.47 -1.43
CA GLY A 154 3.51 -23.75 -0.77
C GLY A 154 4.57 -24.61 -1.43
#